data_46512fd14f156c4b0faac0aa373c726b
#
_entry.id   46512fd14f156c4b0faac0aa373c726b
#
_cell.length_a   1.000
_cell.length_b   1.000
_cell.length_c   1.000
_cell.angle_alpha   90.00
_cell.angle_beta   90.00
_cell.angle_gamma   90.00
#
_symmetry.space_group_name_H-M   'P 1'
#
loop_
_entity.id
_entity.type
_entity.pdbx_description
1 polymer ?
#
loop_
_entity_poly.entity_id
_entity_poly.type
_entity_poly.pdbx_seq_one_letter_code
_entity_poly.pdbx_strand_id
1 'polypeptide(L)'
;KKMRDTFKEKNSFACIATRTKRKEETGFATVKDGIITEFKEKPIMKLQLSECLGIYMLGKEIIQKIKKKKQKQVNLSFDILQQLSKEGKISAHDIGDREWIDAESPMILERNEKKVTKIIKQMGL
;
A
#
# COMPACT_ATOMS: atom_id res chain seq x y z
N LYS A 1 -8.19 8.91 -11.29
CA LYS A 1 -8.27 9.81 -10.11
C LYS A 1 -6.90 9.87 -9.44
N LYS A 2 -6.41 11.05 -9.08
CA LYS A 2 -5.12 11.22 -8.39
C LYS A 2 -5.34 11.10 -6.87
N MET A 3 -4.32 10.63 -6.15
CA MET A 3 -4.36 10.54 -4.68
C MET A 3 -4.71 11.87 -4.00
N ARG A 4 -4.20 12.98 -4.55
CA ARG A 4 -4.54 14.33 -4.10
C ARG A 4 -6.03 14.62 -4.12
N ASP A 5 -6.74 14.13 -5.14
CA ASP A 5 -8.18 14.35 -5.28
C ASP A 5 -8.93 13.56 -4.20
N THR A 6 -8.55 12.31 -3.96
CA THR A 6 -9.09 11.49 -2.86
C THR A 6 -8.89 12.17 -1.50
N PHE A 7 -7.68 12.67 -1.24
CA PHE A 7 -7.35 13.37 0.00
C PHE A 7 -8.26 14.59 0.24
N LYS A 8 -8.44 15.43 -0.79
CA LYS A 8 -9.28 16.63 -0.71
C LYS A 8 -10.77 16.30 -0.55
N GLU A 9 -11.29 15.39 -1.38
CA GLU A 9 -12.70 15.02 -1.36
C GLU A 9 -13.16 14.40 -0.04
N LYS A 10 -12.30 13.62 0.60
CA LYS A 10 -12.59 13.00 1.88
C LYS A 10 -12.33 13.91 3.07
N ASN A 11 -11.76 15.09 2.87
CA ASN A 11 -11.40 16.03 3.93
C ASN A 11 -10.67 15.34 5.09
N SER A 12 -9.75 14.43 4.74
CA SER A 12 -9.01 13.62 5.70
C SER A 12 -7.73 14.29 6.16
N PHE A 13 -7.20 13.86 7.31
CA PHE A 13 -5.90 14.34 7.83
C PHE A 13 -4.73 13.66 7.15
N ALA A 14 -4.93 12.45 6.67
CA ALA A 14 -3.99 11.70 5.86
C ALA A 14 -4.70 10.89 4.80
N CYS A 15 -4.00 10.60 3.69
CA CYS A 15 -4.44 9.65 2.68
C CYS A 15 -3.32 8.65 2.44
N ILE A 16 -3.65 7.37 2.42
CA ILE A 16 -2.70 6.27 2.23
C ILE A 16 -3.00 5.58 0.90
N ALA A 17 -1.96 5.37 0.09
CA ALA A 17 -2.10 4.54 -1.10
C ALA A 17 -2.24 3.07 -0.71
N THR A 18 -3.23 2.41 -1.29
CA THR A 18 -3.58 1.02 -0.98
C THR A 18 -3.76 0.19 -2.25
N ARG A 19 -3.70 -1.11 -2.12
CA ARG A 19 -4.17 -2.04 -3.14
C ARG A 19 -4.99 -3.17 -2.52
N THR A 20 -5.94 -3.70 -3.30
CA THR A 20 -6.84 -4.78 -2.88
C THR A 20 -6.50 -6.12 -3.53
N LYS A 21 -5.57 -6.13 -4.45
CA LYS A 21 -5.08 -7.34 -5.13
C LYS A 21 -3.61 -7.19 -5.46
N ARG A 22 -2.92 -8.31 -5.54
CA ARG A 22 -1.52 -8.38 -5.98
C ARG A 22 -1.25 -9.67 -6.74
N LYS A 23 -0.28 -9.62 -7.64
CA LYS A 23 0.25 -10.83 -8.28
C LYS A 23 1.26 -11.47 -7.33
N GLU A 24 1.05 -12.74 -7.06
CA GLU A 24 1.97 -13.53 -6.24
C GLU A 24 3.21 -13.97 -7.06
N GLU A 25 4.31 -14.25 -6.38
CA GLU A 25 5.57 -14.66 -7.01
C GLU A 25 5.74 -16.19 -6.98
N THR A 26 4.84 -16.91 -6.31
CA THR A 26 4.89 -18.36 -6.12
C THR A 26 3.58 -19.02 -6.53
N GLY A 27 3.59 -20.35 -6.61
CA GLY A 27 2.38 -21.13 -6.79
C GLY A 27 1.52 -21.19 -5.53
N PHE A 28 0.23 -21.29 -5.71
CA PHE A 28 -0.78 -21.47 -4.66
C PHE A 28 -1.61 -22.72 -4.95
N ALA A 29 -1.99 -23.43 -3.92
CA ALA A 29 -2.77 -24.64 -4.04
C ALA A 29 -3.93 -24.70 -3.08
N THR A 30 -5.03 -25.30 -3.54
CA THR A 30 -6.12 -25.75 -2.66
C THR A 30 -5.80 -27.18 -2.23
N VAL A 31 -5.77 -27.42 -0.93
CA VAL A 31 -5.48 -28.74 -0.36
C VAL A 31 -6.74 -29.27 0.33
N LYS A 32 -7.13 -30.49 0.00
CA LYS A 32 -8.23 -31.22 0.67
C LYS A 32 -7.76 -32.62 1.01
N ASP A 33 -7.85 -32.98 2.29
CA ASP A 33 -7.42 -34.29 2.81
C ASP A 33 -6.00 -34.69 2.40
N GLY A 34 -5.08 -33.70 2.39
CA GLY A 34 -3.67 -33.91 1.99
C GLY A 34 -3.42 -33.99 0.49
N ILE A 35 -4.47 -33.82 -0.33
CA ILE A 35 -4.37 -33.84 -1.79
C ILE A 35 -4.56 -32.43 -2.35
N ILE A 36 -3.68 -32.03 -3.26
CA ILE A 36 -3.84 -30.79 -4.03
C ILE A 36 -4.96 -31.00 -5.04
N THR A 37 -6.04 -30.25 -4.91
CA THR A 37 -7.21 -30.29 -5.80
C THR A 37 -7.21 -29.19 -6.84
N GLU A 38 -6.45 -28.13 -6.61
CA GLU A 38 -6.25 -27.02 -7.54
C GLU A 38 -4.86 -26.42 -7.35
N PHE A 39 -4.20 -26.09 -8.45
CA PHE A 39 -2.89 -25.40 -8.43
C PHE A 39 -2.93 -24.18 -9.35
N LYS A 40 -2.45 -23.04 -8.85
CA LYS A 40 -2.35 -21.79 -9.62
C LYS A 40 -0.93 -21.25 -9.52
N GLU A 41 -0.26 -21.14 -10.66
CA GLU A 41 1.06 -20.54 -10.73
C GLU A 41 0.97 -19.03 -10.79
N LYS A 42 1.66 -18.36 -9.85
CA LYS A 42 1.76 -16.88 -9.77
C LYS A 42 0.41 -16.16 -9.99
N PRO A 43 -0.63 -16.54 -9.24
CA PRO A 43 -1.96 -15.98 -9.46
C PRO A 43 -2.04 -14.51 -9.03
N ILE A 44 -3.04 -13.80 -9.56
CA ILE A 44 -3.49 -12.54 -9.00
C ILE A 44 -4.45 -12.86 -7.86
N MET A 45 -4.05 -12.53 -6.63
CA MET A 45 -4.84 -12.77 -5.43
C MET A 45 -5.59 -11.50 -5.02
N LYS A 46 -6.88 -11.66 -4.71
CA LYS A 46 -7.65 -10.63 -4.01
C LYS A 46 -7.32 -10.70 -2.53
N LEU A 47 -6.91 -9.58 -1.96
CA LEU A 47 -6.57 -9.48 -0.55
C LEU A 47 -7.84 -9.35 0.30
N GLN A 48 -7.86 -9.98 1.47
CA GLN A 48 -8.96 -9.81 2.44
C GLN A 48 -8.97 -8.40 3.05
N LEU A 49 -7.78 -7.82 3.25
CA LEU A 49 -7.58 -6.46 3.71
C LEU A 49 -6.82 -5.67 2.66
N SER A 50 -7.09 -4.36 2.57
CA SER A 50 -6.29 -3.49 1.72
C SER A 50 -4.86 -3.37 2.24
N GLU A 51 -3.90 -3.64 1.39
CA GLU A 51 -2.48 -3.48 1.71
C GLU A 51 -2.07 -2.02 1.59
N CYS A 52 -1.45 -1.46 2.62
CA CYS A 52 -0.87 -0.12 2.61
C CYS A 52 0.51 -0.14 1.96
N LEU A 53 0.74 0.74 0.99
CA LEU A 53 1.93 0.72 0.13
C LEU A 53 3.06 1.64 0.61
N GLY A 54 2.96 2.20 1.81
CA GLY A 54 3.99 3.10 2.35
C GLY A 54 4.03 4.48 1.67
N ILE A 55 3.04 4.83 0.86
CA ILE A 55 2.90 6.15 0.27
C ILE A 55 1.80 6.90 1.00
N TYR A 56 2.16 8.06 1.54
CA TYR A 56 1.27 8.88 2.36
C TYR A 56 1.16 10.29 1.80
N MET A 57 -0.04 10.85 1.87
CA MET A 57 -0.28 12.28 1.77
C MET A 57 -0.73 12.76 3.14
N LEU A 58 0.01 13.65 3.74
CA LEU A 58 -0.20 14.12 5.11
C LEU A 58 -0.65 15.58 5.11
N GLY A 59 -1.72 15.87 5.84
CA GLY A 59 -2.18 17.23 6.09
C GLY A 59 -1.43 17.88 7.25
N LYS A 60 -1.60 19.19 7.40
CA LYS A 60 -1.00 19.98 8.49
C LYS A 60 -1.38 19.47 9.88
N GLU A 61 -2.55 18.87 10.01
CA GLU A 61 -3.06 18.30 11.26
C GLU A 61 -2.15 17.20 11.81
N ILE A 62 -1.53 16.43 10.92
CA ILE A 62 -0.55 15.39 11.30
C ILE A 62 0.67 16.02 11.93
N ILE A 63 1.20 17.09 11.34
CA ILE A 63 2.36 17.82 11.87
C ILE A 63 2.05 18.38 13.24
N GLN A 64 0.86 18.96 13.42
CA GLN A 64 0.42 19.48 14.72
C GLN A 64 0.32 18.38 15.79
N LYS A 65 -0.19 17.18 15.41
CA LYS A 65 -0.27 16.04 16.32
C LYS A 65 1.11 15.52 16.72
N ILE A 66 2.06 15.46 15.79
CA ILE A 66 3.45 15.08 16.07
C ILE A 66 4.08 16.06 17.07
N LYS A 67 3.91 17.36 16.84
CA LYS A 67 4.45 18.40 17.75
C LYS A 67 3.88 18.32 19.16
N LYS A 68 2.64 17.88 19.33
CA LYS A 68 2.01 17.70 20.65
C LYS A 68 2.50 16.48 21.41
N LYS A 69 3.15 15.50 20.73
CA LYS A 69 3.71 14.34 21.40
C LYS A 69 4.98 14.75 22.18
N LYS A 70 5.01 14.42 23.47
CA LYS A 70 6.18 14.70 24.34
C LYS A 70 7.30 13.68 24.19
N GLN A 71 7.14 12.71 23.29
CA GLN A 71 8.11 11.66 23.05
C GLN A 71 9.32 12.18 22.26
N LYS A 72 10.50 11.67 22.56
CA LYS A 72 11.73 11.97 21.81
C LYS A 72 11.68 11.48 20.36
N GLN A 73 11.00 10.36 20.11
CA GLN A 73 10.74 9.81 18.80
C GLN A 73 9.26 9.48 18.66
N VAL A 74 8.67 9.79 17.52
CA VAL A 74 7.26 9.51 17.20
C VAL A 74 7.22 8.52 16.05
N ASN A 75 6.56 7.39 16.26
CA ASN A 75 6.27 6.45 15.19
C ASN A 75 4.95 6.85 14.52
N LEU A 76 5.02 7.25 13.25
CA LEU A 76 3.84 7.71 12.50
C LEU A 76 2.69 6.71 12.55
N SER A 77 2.99 5.43 12.29
CA SER A 77 1.96 4.37 12.22
C SER A 77 1.31 4.11 13.58
N PHE A 78 2.11 3.84 14.61
CA PHE A 78 1.60 3.48 15.94
C PHE A 78 1.06 4.67 16.73
N ASP A 79 1.76 5.78 16.69
CA ASP A 79 1.44 6.91 17.57
C ASP A 79 0.41 7.87 16.99
N ILE A 80 0.22 7.87 15.68
CA ILE A 80 -0.63 8.83 14.98
C ILE A 80 -1.70 8.12 14.14
N LEU A 81 -1.31 7.30 13.15
CA LEU A 81 -2.25 6.78 12.16
C LEU A 81 -3.25 5.79 12.75
N GLN A 82 -2.84 4.92 13.68
CA GLN A 82 -3.75 3.98 14.31
C GLN A 82 -4.90 4.69 15.04
N GLN A 83 -4.58 5.76 15.77
CA GLN A 83 -5.59 6.54 16.48
C GLN A 83 -6.52 7.25 15.49
N LEU A 84 -5.97 7.92 14.50
CA LEU A 84 -6.74 8.67 13.51
C LEU A 84 -7.61 7.78 12.62
N SER A 85 -7.21 6.54 12.37
CA SER A 85 -8.03 5.58 11.63
C SER A 85 -9.32 5.26 12.36
N LYS A 86 -9.27 5.08 13.68
CA LYS A 86 -10.46 4.87 14.53
C LYS A 86 -11.40 6.09 14.54
N GLU A 87 -10.84 7.28 14.36
CA GLU A 87 -11.60 8.54 14.29
C GLU A 87 -12.14 8.83 12.88
N GLY A 88 -11.88 7.96 11.89
CA GLY A 88 -12.30 8.17 10.49
C GLY A 88 -11.59 9.34 9.80
N LYS A 89 -10.38 9.69 10.24
CA LYS A 89 -9.60 10.83 9.73
C LYS A 89 -8.57 10.46 8.65
N ILE A 90 -8.54 9.20 8.23
CA ILE A 90 -7.62 8.70 7.21
C ILE A 90 -8.43 8.19 6.02
N SER A 91 -8.09 8.64 4.82
CA SER A 91 -8.63 8.11 3.57
C SER A 91 -7.68 7.13 2.91
N ALA A 92 -8.23 6.23 2.11
CA ALA A 92 -7.48 5.30 1.28
C ALA A 92 -7.62 5.69 -0.19
N HIS A 93 -6.51 5.63 -0.92
CA HIS A 93 -6.49 5.76 -2.36
C HIS A 93 -6.06 4.43 -2.97
N ASP A 94 -7.02 3.68 -3.53
CA ASP A 94 -6.74 2.43 -4.22
C ASP A 94 -6.02 2.72 -5.54
N ILE A 95 -4.85 2.12 -5.73
CA ILE A 95 -4.09 2.24 -6.97
C ILE A 95 -4.69 1.45 -8.13
N GLY A 96 -5.67 0.55 -7.85
CA GLY A 96 -6.29 -0.32 -8.86
C GLY A 96 -5.29 -1.30 -9.47
N ASP A 97 -5.23 -1.34 -10.80
CA ASP A 97 -4.35 -2.24 -11.56
C ASP A 97 -2.94 -1.66 -11.83
N ARG A 98 -2.57 -0.56 -11.19
CA ARG A 98 -1.25 0.03 -11.36
C ARG A 98 -0.18 -0.88 -10.80
N GLU A 99 0.95 -0.93 -11.48
CA GLU A 99 2.11 -1.65 -11.00
C GLU A 99 2.68 -1.01 -9.73
N TRP A 100 3.04 -1.85 -8.78
CA TRP A 100 3.70 -1.47 -7.55
C TRP A 100 4.85 -2.44 -7.27
N ILE A 101 6.00 -1.92 -6.91
CA ILE A 101 7.17 -2.69 -6.51
C ILE A 101 7.78 -2.03 -5.30
N ASP A 102 8.04 -2.84 -4.26
CA ASP A 102 8.88 -2.44 -3.15
C ASP A 102 10.34 -2.71 -3.51
N ALA A 103 11.11 -1.67 -3.64
CA ALA A 103 12.50 -1.71 -4.12
C ALA A 103 13.51 -1.80 -2.97
N GLU A 104 13.21 -2.56 -1.92
CA GLU A 104 14.08 -2.68 -0.74
C GLU A 104 15.40 -3.41 -1.00
N SER A 105 15.48 -4.22 -2.05
CA SER A 105 16.70 -4.96 -2.37
C SER A 105 17.00 -5.02 -3.88
N PRO A 106 18.28 -5.10 -4.27
CA PRO A 106 18.68 -5.29 -5.67
C PRO A 106 18.03 -6.52 -6.32
N MET A 107 17.87 -7.60 -5.58
CA MET A 107 17.25 -8.83 -6.07
C MET A 107 15.78 -8.63 -6.45
N ILE A 108 15.02 -7.81 -5.71
CA ILE A 108 13.64 -7.47 -6.05
C ILE A 108 13.60 -6.65 -7.34
N LEU A 109 14.53 -5.71 -7.52
CA LEU A 109 14.63 -4.91 -8.74
C LEU A 109 14.95 -5.77 -9.96
N GLU A 110 15.92 -6.67 -9.87
CA GLU A 110 16.29 -7.60 -10.96
C GLU A 110 15.11 -8.50 -11.37
N ARG A 111 14.43 -9.11 -10.40
CA ARG A 111 13.25 -9.95 -10.66
C ARG A 111 12.10 -9.21 -11.33
N ASN A 112 12.02 -7.91 -11.14
CA ASN A 112 10.93 -7.07 -11.60
C ASN A 112 11.36 -6.04 -12.65
N GLU A 113 12.49 -6.24 -13.34
CA GLU A 113 13.05 -5.30 -14.32
C GLU A 113 12.03 -4.79 -15.33
N LYS A 114 11.22 -5.69 -15.91
CA LYS A 114 10.15 -5.31 -16.86
C LYS A 114 9.09 -4.43 -16.23
N LYS A 115 8.73 -4.65 -14.97
CA LYS A 115 7.77 -3.81 -14.23
C LYS A 115 8.38 -2.45 -13.90
N VAL A 116 9.64 -2.42 -13.48
CA VAL A 116 10.38 -1.18 -13.23
C VAL A 116 10.42 -0.32 -14.49
N THR A 117 10.78 -0.90 -15.63
CA THR A 117 10.80 -0.21 -16.93
C THR A 117 9.42 0.36 -17.28
N LYS A 118 8.35 -0.41 -17.06
CA LYS A 118 6.98 0.03 -17.31
C LYS A 118 6.60 1.24 -16.42
N ILE A 119 6.94 1.17 -15.13
CA ILE A 119 6.67 2.25 -14.17
C ILE A 119 7.41 3.53 -14.60
N ILE A 120 8.70 3.42 -14.91
CA ILE A 120 9.54 4.55 -15.36
C ILE A 120 8.92 5.22 -16.59
N LYS A 121 8.50 4.45 -17.60
CA LYS A 121 7.82 4.97 -18.79
C LYS A 121 6.50 5.68 -18.45
N GLN A 122 5.70 5.13 -17.52
CA GLN A 122 4.45 5.76 -17.10
C GLN A 122 4.66 7.08 -16.34
N MET A 123 5.81 7.24 -15.70
CA MET A 123 6.19 8.48 -15.01
C MET A 123 6.72 9.56 -15.98
N GLY A 124 6.93 9.23 -17.26
CA GLY A 124 7.49 10.16 -18.26
C GLY A 124 9.00 10.37 -18.14
N LEU A 125 9.66 9.43 -17.53
CA LEU A 125 11.12 9.44 -17.34
C LEU A 125 11.83 8.61 -18.40
#